data_223e608f919c8ef67b477cc1ad8939eb
#
_entry.id   223e608f919c8ef67b477cc1ad8939eb
#
_cell.length_a   1.000
_cell.length_b   1.000
_cell.length_c   1.000
_cell.angle_alpha   90.00
_cell.angle_beta   90.00
_cell.angle_gamma   90.00
#
_symmetry.space_group_name_H-M   'P 1'
#
loop_
_entity.id
_entity.type
_entity.pdbx_description
1 polymer ?
#
loop_
_entity_poly.entity_id
_entity_poly.type
_entity_poly.pdbx_seq_one_letter_code
_entity_poly.pdbx_strand_id
1 'polypeptide(L)'
;DAGAEPHHGKGSPVMQGLKNMAAYGGRLTANNDLGALGGLGPNKVSVFTRKSGYQYGWDLAPRYVTSGLWRPVALEAWNEARVEDFHVRTRSTGPRKAQMSASAALRTDAAGSYRIRILLNGKSILTADKTLDAGTHSIEEPFEIPSPRLWYPNGMGEPYLYDVELVLEKEGRELDRTAVRCGVRTVSLRCRDDADGRGRGFGFEINGIPVFCKGSNYVPADAFLPRISREKTEFLVRSAAQANMNMLRVWGGGTYESDDFYEMCDRYGIMVWQDFVFACNMYPGSAQIYADIRAEAEDNVRRLRNHPSLVLWCGNNEIDVAWKPHDKRNSRFRKFYTEEEAEQFDRVNETIFRNILPGVVDSLCGGTVPYWHSSPSPGWGLDTADRWRYGDVHNWDVWHKGDPISAYNTQIARFTSEYGLQSYPELSSVERFIPEGERRLASPSMTSHQGDRKKGDARMLEYVDRSYLRSDDFARTLYLSQLMQAEGMKTAMEAHRRNMPYCMGSLIWQLNDVWPCASWSGIDYYGRWKAMHYFVRKACEPVVVSPY
;
A
#
# COMPACT_ATOMS: atom_id res chain seq x y z
N ASP A 1 1.72 -15.33 -17.62
CA ASP A 1 1.81 -16.76 -17.52
C ASP A 1 3.20 -17.29 -17.86
N ALA A 2 4.18 -16.96 -16.98
CA ALA A 2 5.57 -17.37 -17.16
C ALA A 2 5.75 -18.90 -17.12
N GLY A 3 4.79 -19.62 -16.57
CA GLY A 3 4.78 -21.09 -16.55
C GLY A 3 4.18 -21.73 -17.80
N ALA A 4 3.49 -20.97 -18.61
CA ALA A 4 2.83 -21.44 -19.84
C ALA A 4 3.50 -20.89 -21.10
N GLU A 5 4.57 -20.16 -20.99
CA GLU A 5 5.29 -19.63 -22.14
C GLU A 5 5.82 -20.76 -23.02
N PRO A 6 5.35 -20.90 -24.23
CA PRO A 6 5.78 -21.98 -25.14
C PRO A 6 7.26 -21.90 -25.54
N HIS A 7 7.93 -20.82 -25.13
CA HIS A 7 9.35 -20.58 -25.46
C HIS A 7 10.33 -21.10 -24.40
N HIS A 8 9.84 -21.59 -23.27
CA HIS A 8 10.67 -22.10 -22.20
C HIS A 8 10.84 -23.63 -22.27
N GLY A 9 11.50 -24.10 -23.31
CA GLY A 9 11.89 -25.51 -23.41
C GLY A 9 12.74 -25.98 -22.24
N LYS A 10 12.87 -27.30 -22.05
CA LYS A 10 13.57 -27.95 -20.91
C LYS A 10 14.98 -27.45 -20.59
N GLY A 11 15.59 -26.65 -21.42
CA GLY A 11 16.94 -26.07 -21.22
C GLY A 11 16.97 -24.57 -21.10
N SER A 12 15.81 -23.87 -21.06
CA SER A 12 15.80 -22.41 -20.98
C SER A 12 16.31 -21.91 -19.61
N PRO A 13 16.89 -20.70 -19.55
CA PRO A 13 17.30 -20.09 -18.27
C PRO A 13 16.16 -20.00 -17.27
N VAL A 14 14.93 -19.79 -17.72
CA VAL A 14 13.74 -19.73 -16.86
C VAL A 14 13.42 -21.12 -16.29
N MET A 15 13.46 -22.17 -17.12
CA MET A 15 13.28 -23.55 -16.62
C MET A 15 14.40 -23.99 -15.71
N GLN A 16 15.63 -23.53 -15.92
CA GLN A 16 16.73 -23.78 -14.98
C GLN A 16 16.51 -23.03 -13.68
N GLY A 17 16.04 -21.77 -13.75
CA GLY A 17 15.63 -20.99 -12.58
C GLY A 17 14.51 -21.67 -11.80
N LEU A 18 13.47 -22.17 -12.47
CA LEU A 18 12.37 -22.92 -11.86
C LEU A 18 12.84 -24.23 -11.22
N LYS A 19 13.78 -24.94 -11.86
CA LYS A 19 14.39 -26.15 -11.29
C LYS A 19 15.24 -25.83 -10.06
N ASN A 20 16.01 -24.77 -10.12
CA ASN A 20 16.80 -24.30 -8.98
C ASN A 20 15.86 -23.87 -7.84
N MET A 21 14.74 -23.19 -8.13
CA MET A 21 13.72 -22.89 -7.14
C MET A 21 13.08 -24.14 -6.53
N ALA A 22 12.75 -25.16 -7.34
CA ALA A 22 12.24 -26.43 -6.85
C ALA A 22 13.27 -27.13 -5.95
N ALA A 23 14.55 -27.05 -6.30
CA ALA A 23 15.65 -27.57 -5.49
C ALA A 23 15.83 -26.79 -4.18
N TYR A 24 15.58 -25.48 -4.17
CA TYR A 24 15.58 -24.64 -2.96
C TYR A 24 14.29 -24.74 -2.15
N GLY A 25 13.32 -25.51 -2.61
CA GLY A 25 12.16 -26.02 -1.87
C GLY A 25 11.50 -25.11 -0.84
N GLY A 26 10.88 -24.03 -1.22
CA GLY A 26 10.19 -23.13 -0.27
C GLY A 26 11.08 -22.13 0.43
N ARG A 27 12.35 -22.07 0.09
CA ARG A 27 13.30 -21.12 0.67
C ARG A 27 13.08 -19.71 0.17
N LEU A 28 12.60 -19.56 -1.07
CA LEU A 28 12.37 -18.28 -1.74
C LEU A 28 11.02 -17.65 -1.39
N THR A 29 10.02 -18.47 -1.11
CA THR A 29 8.67 -18.01 -0.88
C THR A 29 8.30 -18.17 0.58
N ALA A 30 8.05 -17.07 1.27
CA ALA A 30 7.63 -17.13 2.66
C ALA A 30 6.16 -17.53 2.76
N ASN A 31 5.27 -16.77 2.17
CA ASN A 31 3.84 -16.88 2.39
C ASN A 31 3.03 -17.10 1.11
N ASN A 32 3.44 -16.56 -0.01
CA ASN A 32 2.77 -16.81 -1.29
C ASN A 32 3.16 -18.18 -1.79
N ASP A 33 2.41 -18.88 -2.48
CA ASP A 33 2.53 -20.30 -2.82
C ASP A 33 2.37 -21.23 -1.63
N LEU A 34 2.02 -20.72 -0.49
CA LEU A 34 1.68 -21.57 0.63
C LEU A 34 0.39 -22.31 0.38
N GLY A 35 -0.11 -22.31 -0.80
CA GLY A 35 -1.33 -23.03 -1.06
C GLY A 35 -2.10 -23.20 0.24
N ALA A 36 -2.64 -22.14 0.78
CA ALA A 36 -3.31 -22.22 2.07
C ALA A 36 -4.35 -23.35 2.08
N LEU A 37 -4.63 -23.90 0.94
CA LEU A 37 -5.64 -24.92 0.70
C LEU A 37 -5.12 -26.22 0.10
N GLY A 38 -3.92 -26.58 0.43
CA GLY A 38 -3.46 -27.92 0.10
C GLY A 38 -2.53 -27.94 -1.10
N GLY A 39 -1.36 -28.27 -0.78
CA GLY A 39 -0.39 -28.76 -1.70
C GLY A 39 0.26 -27.65 -2.50
N LEU A 40 1.39 -27.30 -2.01
CA LEU A 40 2.42 -26.72 -2.84
C LEU A 40 2.64 -27.67 -4.00
N GLY A 41 2.15 -27.33 -5.18
CA GLY A 41 2.70 -27.94 -6.37
C GLY A 41 4.22 -27.74 -6.34
N PRO A 42 4.98 -28.63 -7.00
CA PRO A 42 6.44 -28.54 -7.03
C PRO A 42 6.98 -27.26 -7.66
N ASN A 43 6.12 -26.44 -8.26
CA ASN A 43 6.47 -25.26 -9.04
C ASN A 43 5.99 -23.98 -8.35
N LYS A 44 6.89 -23.35 -7.61
CA LYS A 44 6.68 -22.03 -7.02
C LYS A 44 7.12 -20.96 -8.02
N VAL A 45 6.15 -20.32 -8.65
CA VAL A 45 6.40 -19.39 -9.77
C VAL A 45 6.10 -17.93 -9.47
N SER A 46 5.53 -17.62 -8.30
CA SER A 46 5.06 -16.26 -7.97
C SER A 46 6.13 -15.19 -8.12
N VAL A 47 7.37 -15.48 -7.73
CA VAL A 47 8.48 -14.53 -7.80
C VAL A 47 8.99 -14.23 -9.21
N PHE A 48 8.66 -15.10 -10.18
CA PHE A 48 9.01 -14.91 -11.60
C PHE A 48 7.91 -14.22 -12.40
N THR A 49 6.79 -13.94 -11.77
CA THR A 49 5.66 -13.24 -12.39
C THR A 49 5.47 -11.89 -11.73
N ARG A 50 5.11 -10.87 -12.51
CA ARG A 50 4.72 -9.57 -11.95
C ARG A 50 3.23 -9.54 -11.63
N LYS A 51 2.74 -10.61 -11.02
CA LYS A 51 1.36 -10.79 -10.56
C LYS A 51 1.28 -10.60 -9.05
N SER A 52 0.18 -9.99 -8.58
CA SER A 52 -0.09 -9.74 -7.16
C SER A 52 0.11 -10.99 -6.31
N GLY A 53 0.95 -10.89 -5.28
CA GLY A 53 1.38 -12.02 -4.47
C GLY A 53 0.23 -12.74 -3.76
N TYR A 54 -0.78 -12.03 -3.27
CA TYR A 54 -1.92 -12.61 -2.56
C TYR A 54 -2.70 -13.64 -3.39
N GLN A 55 -2.71 -13.52 -4.72
CA GLN A 55 -3.43 -14.45 -5.61
C GLN A 55 -2.82 -15.87 -5.62
N TYR A 56 -1.55 -15.99 -5.24
CA TYR A 56 -0.91 -17.29 -5.04
C TYR A 56 -1.22 -17.92 -3.67
N GLY A 57 -2.07 -17.29 -2.88
CA GLY A 57 -2.42 -17.66 -1.51
C GLY A 57 -1.63 -16.86 -0.49
N TRP A 58 -2.29 -16.45 0.57
CA TRP A 58 -1.71 -15.72 1.69
C TRP A 58 -2.43 -16.09 2.99
N ASP A 59 -1.95 -15.64 4.14
CA ASP A 59 -2.62 -15.83 5.42
C ASP A 59 -3.96 -15.08 5.56
N LEU A 60 -4.27 -14.22 4.60
CA LEU A 60 -5.51 -13.44 4.48
C LEU A 60 -6.32 -13.75 3.21
N ALA A 61 -5.82 -14.60 2.31
CA ALA A 61 -6.43 -14.84 1.01
C ALA A 61 -6.29 -16.30 0.56
N PRO A 62 -7.34 -16.87 -0.06
CA PRO A 62 -7.23 -18.15 -0.75
C PRO A 62 -6.38 -18.02 -2.02
N ARG A 63 -5.94 -19.17 -2.56
CA ARG A 63 -5.18 -19.22 -3.81
C ARG A 63 -6.13 -19.23 -5.01
N TYR A 64 -6.20 -18.11 -5.72
CA TYR A 64 -6.89 -17.97 -7.01
C TYR A 64 -5.99 -17.23 -8.00
N VAL A 65 -5.18 -17.98 -8.74
CA VAL A 65 -4.25 -17.43 -9.73
C VAL A 65 -5.00 -17.20 -11.03
N THR A 66 -5.73 -16.11 -11.11
CA THR A 66 -6.48 -15.72 -12.32
C THR A 66 -5.55 -15.07 -13.35
N SER A 67 -5.92 -15.13 -14.62
CA SER A 67 -5.26 -14.41 -15.71
C SER A 67 -6.28 -13.85 -16.69
N GLY A 68 -5.93 -12.77 -17.36
CA GLY A 68 -6.80 -12.14 -18.36
C GLY A 68 -6.74 -10.62 -18.30
N LEU A 69 -7.43 -9.99 -19.25
CA LEU A 69 -7.65 -8.54 -19.27
C LEU A 69 -8.76 -8.22 -18.26
N TRP A 70 -8.38 -7.65 -17.13
CA TRP A 70 -9.32 -7.36 -16.03
C TRP A 70 -9.67 -5.88 -15.88
N ARG A 71 -8.96 -5.00 -16.59
CA ARG A 71 -9.27 -3.57 -16.72
C ARG A 71 -9.91 -3.30 -18.08
N PRO A 72 -10.64 -2.19 -18.21
CA PRO A 72 -11.18 -1.78 -19.52
C PRO A 72 -10.09 -1.67 -20.59
N VAL A 73 -10.47 -1.99 -21.81
CA VAL A 73 -9.65 -1.79 -23.02
C VAL A 73 -10.35 -0.78 -23.90
N ALA A 74 -9.63 0.26 -24.32
CA ALA A 74 -10.14 1.31 -25.19
C ALA A 74 -9.36 1.31 -26.52
N LEU A 75 -10.05 1.70 -27.58
CA LEU A 75 -9.45 2.08 -28.86
C LEU A 75 -9.47 3.62 -28.94
N GLU A 76 -8.28 4.22 -29.03
CA GLU A 76 -8.13 5.66 -29.15
C GLU A 76 -7.82 6.04 -30.59
N ALA A 77 -8.48 7.09 -31.08
CA ALA A 77 -8.21 7.66 -32.38
C ALA A 77 -8.06 9.19 -32.24
N TRP A 78 -7.09 9.76 -32.92
CA TRP A 78 -6.84 11.20 -32.91
C TRP A 78 -6.45 11.71 -34.28
N ASN A 79 -6.49 13.03 -34.47
CA ASN A 79 -6.03 13.71 -35.68
C ASN A 79 -4.96 14.73 -35.32
N GLU A 80 -3.86 14.76 -36.09
CA GLU A 80 -2.78 15.74 -36.04
C GLU A 80 -1.96 15.79 -34.75
N ALA A 81 -2.58 15.81 -33.56
CA ALA A 81 -1.86 15.84 -32.30
C ALA A 81 -2.71 15.33 -31.15
N ARG A 82 -2.05 14.83 -30.10
CA ARG A 82 -2.68 14.41 -28.84
C ARG A 82 -1.79 14.67 -27.64
N VAL A 83 -2.40 14.65 -26.46
CA VAL A 83 -1.72 14.65 -25.15
C VAL A 83 -1.55 13.21 -24.70
N GLU A 84 -0.31 12.74 -24.57
CA GLU A 84 -0.02 11.36 -24.14
C GLU A 84 0.12 11.24 -22.62
N ASP A 85 0.52 12.33 -21.94
CA ASP A 85 0.71 12.37 -20.50
C ASP A 85 0.52 13.79 -19.97
N PHE A 86 -0.06 13.92 -18.76
CA PHE A 86 -0.28 15.22 -18.13
C PHE A 86 -0.06 15.15 -16.62
N HIS A 87 0.82 16.00 -16.11
CA HIS A 87 1.17 16.04 -14.69
C HIS A 87 1.15 17.46 -14.14
N VAL A 88 0.43 17.67 -13.05
CA VAL A 88 0.33 18.95 -12.33
C VAL A 88 1.05 18.83 -10.99
N ARG A 89 2.06 19.67 -10.76
CA ARG A 89 2.90 19.62 -9.55
C ARG A 89 2.78 20.89 -8.74
N THR A 90 2.67 20.74 -7.42
CA THR A 90 2.89 21.84 -6.48
C THR A 90 4.38 21.99 -6.25
N ARG A 91 4.96 23.13 -6.62
CA ARG A 91 6.38 23.48 -6.39
C ARG A 91 6.60 24.06 -5.01
N SER A 92 5.71 24.97 -4.60
CA SER A 92 5.71 25.56 -3.27
C SER A 92 4.35 26.11 -2.91
N THR A 93 4.07 26.21 -1.62
CA THR A 93 2.82 26.79 -1.10
C THR A 93 3.12 27.96 -0.18
N GLY A 94 2.26 28.97 -0.24
CA GLY A 94 2.28 30.11 0.66
C GLY A 94 0.89 30.71 0.81
N PRO A 95 0.68 31.60 1.81
CA PRO A 95 -0.66 32.13 2.10
C PRO A 95 -1.25 32.98 0.98
N ARG A 96 -0.40 33.60 0.15
CA ARG A 96 -0.85 34.46 -0.95
C ARG A 96 -0.87 33.78 -2.30
N LYS A 97 -0.03 32.74 -2.50
CA LYS A 97 0.04 32.01 -3.77
C LYS A 97 0.69 30.64 -3.62
N ALA A 98 0.31 29.72 -4.50
CA ALA A 98 1.03 28.48 -4.75
C ALA A 98 1.73 28.57 -6.11
N GLN A 99 2.99 28.10 -6.15
CA GLN A 99 3.74 27.91 -7.39
C GLN A 99 3.48 26.51 -7.89
N MET A 100 3.01 26.39 -9.10
CA MET A 100 2.65 25.15 -9.75
C MET A 100 3.43 24.97 -11.04
N SER A 101 3.51 23.74 -11.53
CA SER A 101 3.90 23.45 -12.90
C SER A 101 2.99 22.42 -13.54
N ALA A 102 2.69 22.60 -14.80
CA ALA A 102 2.01 21.67 -15.67
C ALA A 102 2.99 21.08 -16.67
N SER A 103 3.23 19.78 -16.62
CA SER A 103 4.08 19.06 -17.57
C SER A 103 3.22 18.15 -18.43
N ALA A 104 3.50 18.09 -19.75
CA ALA A 104 2.82 17.16 -20.64
C ALA A 104 3.77 16.56 -21.66
N ALA A 105 3.47 15.31 -22.06
CA ALA A 105 3.99 14.71 -23.28
C ALA A 105 2.96 14.90 -24.39
N LEU A 106 3.38 15.53 -25.47
CA LEU A 106 2.55 15.78 -26.65
C LEU A 106 3.08 14.98 -27.83
N ARG A 107 2.19 14.40 -28.60
CA ARG A 107 2.52 13.79 -29.90
C ARG A 107 1.90 14.65 -31.00
N THR A 108 2.70 14.98 -32.01
CA THR A 108 2.28 15.77 -33.18
C THR A 108 2.65 15.00 -34.45
N ASP A 109 1.75 14.95 -35.44
CA ASP A 109 1.98 14.28 -36.70
C ASP A 109 2.53 15.22 -37.79
N ALA A 110 2.51 16.54 -37.56
CA ALA A 110 3.02 17.55 -38.47
C ALA A 110 3.71 18.69 -37.70
N ALA A 111 4.69 19.33 -38.34
CA ALA A 111 5.27 20.56 -37.83
C ALA A 111 4.25 21.72 -37.87
N GLY A 112 4.32 22.62 -36.90
CA GLY A 112 3.44 23.77 -36.85
C GLY A 112 3.45 24.53 -35.53
N SER A 113 2.63 25.57 -35.45
CA SER A 113 2.39 26.32 -34.22
C SER A 113 1.18 25.72 -33.50
N TYR A 114 1.40 25.25 -32.29
CA TYR A 114 0.40 24.67 -31.40
C TYR A 114 0.18 25.58 -30.20
N ARG A 115 -1.06 25.77 -29.82
CA ARG A 115 -1.45 26.55 -28.64
C ARG A 115 -1.81 25.61 -27.52
N ILE A 116 -1.22 25.82 -26.34
CA ILE A 116 -1.50 25.11 -25.13
C ILE A 116 -2.20 26.03 -24.16
N ARG A 117 -3.38 25.64 -23.69
CA ARG A 117 -4.07 26.37 -22.62
C ARG A 117 -4.19 25.49 -21.38
N ILE A 118 -3.92 26.07 -20.22
CA ILE A 118 -4.21 25.46 -18.93
C ILE A 118 -5.44 26.15 -18.34
N LEU A 119 -6.45 25.35 -18.00
CA LEU A 119 -7.64 25.82 -17.33
C LEU A 119 -7.64 25.33 -15.88
N LEU A 120 -8.04 26.20 -14.96
CA LEU A 120 -8.23 25.88 -13.55
C LEU A 120 -9.71 26.10 -13.21
N ASN A 121 -10.41 25.03 -12.82
CA ASN A 121 -11.87 25.07 -12.59
C ASN A 121 -12.63 25.74 -13.75
N GLY A 122 -12.28 25.38 -14.98
CA GLY A 122 -12.89 25.88 -16.21
C GLY A 122 -12.42 27.27 -16.67
N LYS A 123 -11.55 27.96 -15.91
CA LYS A 123 -11.03 29.29 -16.28
C LYS A 123 -9.61 29.17 -16.83
N SER A 124 -9.34 29.75 -18.01
CA SER A 124 -7.99 29.80 -18.58
C SER A 124 -7.07 30.66 -17.70
N ILE A 125 -5.98 30.04 -17.21
CA ILE A 125 -4.97 30.69 -16.36
C ILE A 125 -3.63 30.84 -17.06
N LEU A 126 -3.40 30.08 -18.13
CA LEU A 126 -2.20 30.14 -18.92
C LEU A 126 -2.51 29.84 -20.38
N THR A 127 -1.86 30.54 -21.27
CA THR A 127 -1.85 30.27 -22.71
C THR A 127 -0.43 30.43 -23.23
N ALA A 128 0.08 29.38 -23.92
CA ALA A 128 1.42 29.38 -24.51
C ALA A 128 1.38 28.84 -25.95
N ASP A 129 2.01 29.55 -26.88
CA ASP A 129 2.19 29.08 -28.25
C ASP A 129 3.58 28.37 -28.36
N LYS A 130 3.60 27.19 -28.98
CA LYS A 130 4.80 26.37 -29.19
C LYS A 130 4.93 26.01 -30.67
N THR A 131 6.09 26.23 -31.23
CA THR A 131 6.44 25.67 -32.53
C THR A 131 7.04 24.26 -32.30
N LEU A 132 6.38 23.24 -32.82
CA LEU A 132 6.74 21.84 -32.66
C LEU A 132 6.88 21.19 -34.02
N ASP A 133 7.87 20.31 -34.16
CA ASP A 133 8.01 19.42 -35.32
C ASP A 133 7.09 18.21 -35.19
N ALA A 134 7.03 17.33 -36.19
CA ALA A 134 6.40 16.03 -36.04
C ALA A 134 7.19 15.15 -35.05
N GLY A 135 6.49 14.50 -34.11
CA GLY A 135 7.14 13.64 -33.09
C GLY A 135 6.55 13.80 -31.70
N THR A 136 7.28 13.30 -30.71
CA THR A 136 6.90 13.41 -29.28
C THR A 136 7.69 14.52 -28.62
N HIS A 137 7.00 15.39 -27.88
CA HIS A 137 7.55 16.57 -27.23
C HIS A 137 7.21 16.56 -25.74
N SER A 138 8.18 16.91 -24.92
CA SER A 138 7.95 17.19 -23.50
C SER A 138 7.88 18.70 -23.28
N ILE A 139 6.82 19.16 -22.65
CA ILE A 139 6.63 20.56 -22.28
C ILE A 139 6.47 20.69 -20.77
N GLU A 140 6.88 21.80 -20.22
CA GLU A 140 6.61 22.18 -18.83
C GLU A 140 6.32 23.67 -18.77
N GLU A 141 5.17 24.03 -18.19
CA GLU A 141 4.73 25.41 -18.05
C GLU A 141 4.49 25.74 -16.57
N PRO A 142 5.18 26.75 -16.01
CA PRO A 142 4.90 27.23 -14.67
C PRO A 142 3.63 28.08 -14.64
N PHE A 143 2.86 27.98 -13.56
CA PHE A 143 1.72 28.84 -13.30
C PHE A 143 1.53 29.07 -11.80
N GLU A 144 0.68 30.05 -11.44
CA GLU A 144 0.39 30.40 -10.07
C GLU A 144 -1.09 30.25 -9.76
N ILE A 145 -1.39 29.79 -8.55
CA ILE A 145 -2.75 29.84 -7.99
C ILE A 145 -2.75 30.91 -6.89
N PRO A 146 -3.45 32.04 -7.08
CA PRO A 146 -3.55 33.08 -6.06
C PRO A 146 -4.48 32.62 -4.93
N SER A 147 -4.11 32.93 -3.68
CA SER A 147 -4.87 32.58 -2.48
C SER A 147 -5.35 31.10 -2.49
N PRO A 148 -4.42 30.13 -2.59
CA PRO A 148 -4.79 28.74 -2.82
C PRO A 148 -5.55 28.15 -1.64
N ARG A 149 -6.60 27.36 -1.93
CA ARG A 149 -7.17 26.43 -0.98
C ARG A 149 -6.29 25.17 -1.00
N LEU A 150 -5.68 24.84 0.15
CA LEU A 150 -4.79 23.70 0.24
C LEU A 150 -5.58 22.40 0.47
N TRP A 151 -5.03 21.31 0.01
CA TRP A 151 -5.50 19.98 0.37
C TRP A 151 -4.94 19.59 1.74
N TYR A 152 -5.80 19.12 2.63
CA TYR A 152 -5.43 18.63 3.96
C TYR A 152 -5.96 17.22 4.22
N PRO A 153 -5.22 16.42 5.02
CA PRO A 153 -5.71 15.13 5.49
C PRO A 153 -6.94 15.26 6.39
N ASN A 154 -7.72 14.18 6.45
CA ASN A 154 -8.89 14.07 7.32
C ASN A 154 -8.57 14.47 8.76
N GLY A 155 -9.36 15.37 9.35
CA GLY A 155 -9.17 15.92 10.69
C GLY A 155 -8.15 17.06 10.80
N MET A 156 -7.54 17.53 9.68
CA MET A 156 -6.63 18.67 9.68
C MET A 156 -7.16 19.88 8.90
N GLY A 157 -8.13 19.67 8.04
CA GLY A 157 -8.71 20.70 7.18
C GLY A 157 -9.52 20.11 6.05
N GLU A 158 -9.83 20.93 5.06
CA GLU A 158 -10.58 20.51 3.89
C GLU A 158 -9.66 19.83 2.87
N PRO A 159 -10.01 18.67 2.32
CA PRO A 159 -9.29 18.04 1.22
C PRO A 159 -9.70 18.67 -0.13
N TYR A 160 -9.35 19.94 -0.32
CA TYR A 160 -9.79 20.70 -1.49
C TYR A 160 -9.09 20.26 -2.78
N LEU A 161 -9.88 20.06 -3.84
CA LEU A 161 -9.41 19.61 -5.15
C LEU A 161 -9.72 20.66 -6.22
N TYR A 162 -8.76 20.83 -7.13
CA TYR A 162 -8.89 21.65 -8.34
C TYR A 162 -9.03 20.76 -9.55
N ASP A 163 -9.93 21.10 -10.46
CA ASP A 163 -9.97 20.54 -11.81
C ASP A 163 -8.99 21.32 -12.68
N VAL A 164 -7.98 20.67 -13.23
CA VAL A 164 -6.96 21.25 -14.10
C VAL A 164 -7.05 20.57 -15.45
N GLU A 165 -7.28 21.36 -16.49
CA GLU A 165 -7.39 20.87 -17.86
C GLU A 165 -6.23 21.41 -18.70
N LEU A 166 -5.70 20.58 -19.58
CA LEU A 166 -4.83 20.98 -20.67
C LEU A 166 -5.61 20.85 -21.98
N VAL A 167 -5.66 21.92 -22.73
CA VAL A 167 -6.28 21.98 -24.07
C VAL A 167 -5.18 22.24 -25.09
N LEU A 168 -5.08 21.38 -26.09
CA LEU A 168 -4.15 21.50 -27.22
C LEU A 168 -4.91 21.96 -28.45
N GLU A 169 -4.48 23.11 -29.02
CA GLU A 169 -5.15 23.73 -30.16
C GLU A 169 -4.17 23.99 -31.30
N LYS A 170 -4.71 24.08 -32.54
CA LYS A 170 -4.01 24.55 -33.73
C LYS A 170 -4.96 25.36 -34.58
N GLU A 171 -4.54 26.54 -34.99
CA GLU A 171 -5.35 27.46 -35.84
C GLU A 171 -6.75 27.73 -35.26
N GLY A 172 -6.88 27.83 -33.93
CA GLY A 172 -8.15 28.07 -33.24
C GLY A 172 -9.05 26.84 -33.09
N ARG A 173 -8.63 25.68 -33.56
CA ARG A 173 -9.35 24.39 -33.43
C ARG A 173 -8.74 23.58 -32.31
N GLU A 174 -9.58 23.08 -31.41
CA GLU A 174 -9.17 22.11 -30.39
C GLU A 174 -8.83 20.76 -31.04
N LEU A 175 -7.64 20.24 -30.78
CA LEU A 175 -7.16 18.94 -31.25
C LEU A 175 -7.33 17.87 -30.20
N ASP A 176 -7.02 18.20 -28.95
CA ASP A 176 -7.12 17.26 -27.84
C ASP A 176 -7.30 18.00 -26.51
N ARG A 177 -7.86 17.30 -25.54
CA ARG A 177 -8.08 17.79 -24.17
C ARG A 177 -7.87 16.67 -23.17
N THR A 178 -7.15 16.96 -22.10
CA THR A 178 -7.02 16.07 -20.94
C THR A 178 -7.26 16.83 -19.65
N ALA A 179 -7.71 16.14 -18.63
CA ALA A 179 -8.00 16.73 -17.33
C ALA A 179 -7.46 15.85 -16.20
N VAL A 180 -6.99 16.51 -15.15
CA VAL A 180 -6.63 15.87 -13.88
C VAL A 180 -7.27 16.64 -12.73
N ARG A 181 -7.63 15.91 -11.68
CA ARG A 181 -8.03 16.52 -10.42
C ARG A 181 -6.86 16.52 -9.48
N CYS A 182 -6.42 17.67 -9.00
CA CYS A 182 -5.26 17.79 -8.13
C CYS A 182 -5.55 18.59 -6.86
N GLY A 183 -4.83 18.29 -5.80
CA GLY A 183 -4.83 19.08 -4.56
C GLY A 183 -3.51 19.82 -4.39
N VAL A 184 -3.60 21.10 -4.06
CA VAL A 184 -2.41 21.92 -3.77
C VAL A 184 -1.89 21.58 -2.39
N ARG A 185 -0.74 20.91 -2.32
CA ARG A 185 -0.10 20.53 -1.04
C ARG A 185 1.40 20.30 -1.21
N THR A 186 2.13 20.37 -0.10
CA THR A 186 3.48 19.83 0.01
C THR A 186 3.47 18.62 0.96
N VAL A 187 4.34 17.65 0.69
CA VAL A 187 4.56 16.51 1.59
C VAL A 187 6.06 16.30 1.78
N SER A 188 6.46 15.95 3.00
CA SER A 188 7.80 15.49 3.30
C SER A 188 7.80 14.38 4.34
N LEU A 189 8.69 13.41 4.14
CA LEU A 189 9.02 12.40 5.13
C LEU A 189 10.19 12.93 5.97
N ARG A 190 9.98 13.05 7.28
CA ARG A 190 10.98 13.56 8.23
C ARG A 190 11.68 12.42 8.95
N CYS A 191 12.94 12.20 8.56
CA CYS A 191 13.83 11.24 9.19
C CYS A 191 15.01 12.02 9.80
N ARG A 192 14.80 12.61 11.00
CA ARG A 192 15.84 13.40 11.70
C ARG A 192 16.44 12.58 12.82
N ASP A 193 17.77 12.66 12.96
CA ASP A 193 18.45 12.05 14.09
C ASP A 193 18.04 12.72 15.40
N ASP A 194 17.93 11.92 16.46
CA ASP A 194 17.69 12.43 17.81
C ASP A 194 18.88 13.24 18.31
N ALA A 195 18.65 14.17 19.19
CA ALA A 195 19.70 15.02 19.77
C ALA A 195 20.78 14.21 20.51
N ASP A 196 20.43 13.03 21.03
CA ASP A 196 21.36 12.12 21.72
C ASP A 196 22.09 11.16 20.77
N GLY A 197 21.81 11.22 19.45
CA GLY A 197 22.39 10.37 18.42
C GLY A 197 21.99 8.88 18.49
N ARG A 198 21.01 8.53 19.34
CA ARG A 198 20.63 7.14 19.62
C ARG A 198 19.35 6.69 18.92
N GLY A 199 18.85 7.47 17.96
CA GLY A 199 17.63 7.18 17.22
C GLY A 199 17.46 8.12 16.06
N ARG A 200 16.46 7.80 15.22
CA ARG A 200 16.05 8.63 14.08
C ARG A 200 14.53 8.61 13.96
N GLY A 201 13.92 9.80 13.98
CA GLY A 201 12.49 9.97 13.80
C GLY A 201 12.01 9.46 12.45
N PHE A 202 10.71 9.14 12.38
CA PHE A 202 10.00 8.82 11.15
C PHE A 202 8.60 9.41 11.23
N GLY A 203 8.26 10.35 10.34
CA GLY A 203 6.96 11.01 10.36
C GLY A 203 6.75 11.90 9.15
N PHE A 204 5.51 12.27 8.92
CA PHE A 204 5.11 13.08 7.77
C PHE A 204 4.82 14.52 8.16
N GLU A 205 5.12 15.44 7.25
CA GLU A 205 4.63 16.81 7.29
C GLU A 205 3.82 17.09 6.03
N ILE A 206 2.61 17.61 6.22
CA ILE A 206 1.74 18.08 5.13
C ILE A 206 1.62 19.60 5.26
N ASN A 207 1.94 20.32 4.19
CA ASN A 207 1.95 21.78 4.19
C ASN A 207 2.81 22.38 5.32
N GLY A 208 3.92 21.70 5.67
CA GLY A 208 4.82 22.10 6.76
C GLY A 208 4.32 21.78 8.17
N ILE A 209 3.18 21.10 8.31
CA ILE A 209 2.58 20.73 9.60
C ILE A 209 2.86 19.25 9.87
N PRO A 210 3.50 18.89 11.01
CA PRO A 210 3.67 17.50 11.41
C PRO A 210 2.33 16.80 11.62
N VAL A 211 2.21 15.57 11.13
CA VAL A 211 0.97 14.78 11.17
C VAL A 211 1.20 13.48 11.95
N PHE A 212 0.38 13.23 12.98
CA PHE A 212 0.27 11.88 13.50
C PHE A 212 -0.59 11.04 12.54
N CYS A 213 0.03 10.05 11.88
CA CYS A 213 -0.65 9.15 10.96
C CYS A 213 -1.39 8.08 11.75
N LYS A 214 -2.72 8.07 11.65
CA LYS A 214 -3.60 7.10 12.29
C LYS A 214 -4.46 6.43 11.22
N GLY A 215 -4.42 5.10 11.18
CA GLY A 215 -5.10 4.41 10.11
C GLY A 215 -4.91 2.90 10.10
N SER A 216 -4.90 2.36 8.91
CA SER A 216 -4.85 0.91 8.72
C SER A 216 -4.17 0.54 7.40
N ASN A 217 -3.81 -0.74 7.28
CA ASN A 217 -3.37 -1.33 6.04
C ASN A 217 -4.59 -1.72 5.20
N TYR A 218 -4.55 -1.41 3.92
CA TYR A 218 -5.57 -1.77 2.94
C TYR A 218 -5.08 -2.96 2.11
N VAL A 219 -5.89 -4.01 2.06
CA VAL A 219 -5.66 -5.20 1.25
C VAL A 219 -6.71 -5.26 0.13
N PRO A 220 -6.50 -6.02 -0.96
CA PRO A 220 -7.51 -6.12 -2.03
C PRO A 220 -8.89 -6.46 -1.46
N ALA A 221 -9.92 -5.76 -1.89
CA ALA A 221 -11.26 -5.90 -1.33
C ALA A 221 -12.02 -7.14 -1.82
N ASP A 222 -11.46 -7.89 -2.77
CA ASP A 222 -11.98 -9.18 -3.27
C ASP A 222 -10.83 -10.05 -3.80
N ALA A 223 -11.00 -11.36 -3.76
CA ALA A 223 -10.08 -12.31 -4.39
C ALA A 223 -10.10 -12.19 -5.92
N PHE A 224 -11.19 -11.69 -6.49
CA PHE A 224 -11.40 -11.46 -7.93
C PHE A 224 -11.54 -9.95 -8.19
N LEU A 225 -10.48 -9.30 -8.62
CA LEU A 225 -10.41 -7.85 -8.81
C LEU A 225 -11.59 -7.24 -9.58
N PRO A 226 -12.11 -7.87 -10.67
CA PRO A 226 -13.26 -7.31 -11.41
C PRO A 226 -14.57 -7.22 -10.62
N ARG A 227 -14.65 -7.83 -9.43
CA ARG A 227 -15.83 -7.79 -8.55
C ARG A 227 -15.78 -6.60 -7.58
N ILE A 228 -14.67 -5.88 -7.54
CA ILE A 228 -14.54 -4.69 -6.69
C ILE A 228 -15.22 -3.54 -7.41
N SER A 229 -16.41 -3.14 -6.90
CA SER A 229 -17.14 -2.00 -7.45
C SER A 229 -16.67 -0.67 -6.85
N ARG A 230 -16.99 0.43 -7.55
CA ARG A 230 -16.75 1.80 -7.06
C ARG A 230 -17.43 2.03 -5.70
N GLU A 231 -18.66 1.54 -5.53
CA GLU A 231 -19.42 1.69 -4.28
C GLU A 231 -18.76 0.95 -3.12
N LYS A 232 -18.22 -0.26 -3.36
CA LYS A 232 -17.47 -1.01 -2.33
C LYS A 232 -16.21 -0.28 -1.94
N THR A 233 -15.48 0.24 -2.91
CA THR A 233 -14.26 1.04 -2.70
C THR A 233 -14.59 2.31 -1.91
N GLU A 234 -15.60 3.07 -2.33
CA GLU A 234 -16.05 4.27 -1.62
C GLU A 234 -16.48 3.95 -0.18
N PHE A 235 -17.22 2.88 0.02
CA PHE A 235 -17.66 2.45 1.34
C PHE A 235 -16.45 2.21 2.28
N LEU A 236 -15.42 1.51 1.82
CA LEU A 236 -14.23 1.21 2.63
C LEU A 236 -13.43 2.47 2.97
N VAL A 237 -13.16 3.32 1.99
CA VAL A 237 -12.42 4.58 2.22
C VAL A 237 -13.22 5.53 3.11
N ARG A 238 -14.52 5.68 2.87
CA ARG A 238 -15.41 6.48 3.71
C ARG A 238 -15.49 5.94 5.13
N SER A 239 -15.53 4.61 5.31
CA SER A 239 -15.51 3.99 6.64
C SER A 239 -14.22 4.30 7.40
N ALA A 240 -13.07 4.30 6.72
CA ALA A 240 -11.82 4.73 7.32
C ALA A 240 -11.88 6.21 7.76
N ALA A 241 -12.38 7.10 6.89
CA ALA A 241 -12.55 8.52 7.22
C ALA A 241 -13.52 8.73 8.39
N GLN A 242 -14.65 8.01 8.43
CA GLN A 242 -15.64 8.04 9.50
C GLN A 242 -15.09 7.49 10.83
N ALA A 243 -14.06 6.63 10.76
CA ALA A 243 -13.33 6.16 11.93
C ALA A 243 -12.19 7.12 12.35
N ASN A 244 -12.20 8.36 11.87
CA ASN A 244 -11.19 9.40 12.13
C ASN A 244 -9.77 9.01 11.69
N MET A 245 -9.64 8.04 10.79
CA MET A 245 -8.36 7.70 10.18
C MET A 245 -7.97 8.79 9.15
N ASN A 246 -6.68 8.97 8.97
CA ASN A 246 -6.13 9.92 7.98
C ASN A 246 -5.11 9.28 7.04
N MET A 247 -4.80 7.99 7.19
CA MET A 247 -3.87 7.27 6.33
C MET A 247 -4.29 5.83 6.09
N LEU A 248 -4.14 5.37 4.85
CA LEU A 248 -4.20 3.96 4.47
C LEU A 248 -2.90 3.57 3.78
N ARG A 249 -2.33 2.42 4.18
CA ARG A 249 -1.21 1.81 3.46
C ARG A 249 -1.75 0.73 2.53
N VAL A 250 -1.53 0.92 1.23
CA VAL A 250 -1.80 -0.11 0.22
C VAL A 250 -0.66 -1.11 0.24
N TRP A 251 -0.93 -2.28 0.77
CA TRP A 251 0.06 -3.30 1.08
C TRP A 251 0.67 -3.95 -0.16
N GLY A 252 1.99 -4.18 -0.15
CA GLY A 252 2.77 -4.67 -1.29
C GLY A 252 2.51 -6.13 -1.70
N GLY A 253 1.83 -6.93 -0.89
CA GLY A 253 1.36 -8.27 -1.27
C GLY A 253 0.05 -8.24 -2.07
N GLY A 254 -0.62 -7.08 -2.11
CA GLY A 254 -1.86 -6.82 -2.83
C GLY A 254 -1.64 -6.39 -4.27
N THR A 255 -2.35 -5.35 -4.69
CA THR A 255 -2.29 -4.81 -6.05
C THR A 255 -2.25 -3.28 -6.00
N TYR A 256 -1.87 -2.63 -7.11
CA TYR A 256 -2.19 -1.22 -7.30
C TYR A 256 -3.69 -1.10 -7.52
N GLU A 257 -4.37 -0.40 -6.63
CA GLU A 257 -5.83 -0.30 -6.64
C GLU A 257 -6.37 0.42 -7.88
N SER A 258 -7.68 0.39 -8.08
CA SER A 258 -8.33 1.15 -9.15
C SER A 258 -8.23 2.65 -8.92
N ASP A 259 -8.41 3.45 -9.96
CA ASP A 259 -8.41 4.91 -9.86
C ASP A 259 -9.49 5.41 -8.89
N ASP A 260 -10.61 4.71 -8.79
CA ASP A 260 -11.67 4.99 -7.81
C ASP A 260 -11.14 5.04 -6.36
N PHE A 261 -10.20 4.15 -6.00
CA PHE A 261 -9.63 4.13 -4.65
C PHE A 261 -8.90 5.43 -4.34
N TYR A 262 -8.03 5.86 -5.24
CA TYR A 262 -7.24 7.09 -5.05
C TYR A 262 -8.11 8.33 -5.13
N GLU A 263 -9.09 8.38 -6.05
CA GLU A 263 -10.09 9.46 -6.08
C GLU A 263 -10.86 9.59 -4.77
N MET A 264 -11.28 8.48 -4.17
CA MET A 264 -11.95 8.51 -2.88
C MET A 264 -11.00 8.96 -1.76
N CYS A 265 -9.74 8.50 -1.77
CA CYS A 265 -8.74 8.98 -0.82
C CYS A 265 -8.50 10.49 -0.95
N ASP A 266 -8.42 11.00 -2.17
CA ASP A 266 -8.31 12.44 -2.43
C ASP A 266 -9.50 13.22 -1.84
N ARG A 267 -10.73 12.75 -2.08
CA ARG A 267 -11.98 13.39 -1.64
C ARG A 267 -12.21 13.34 -0.13
N TYR A 268 -11.83 12.24 0.50
CA TYR A 268 -12.03 12.04 1.94
C TYR A 268 -10.81 12.46 2.79
N GLY A 269 -9.75 12.95 2.16
CA GLY A 269 -8.54 13.39 2.87
C GLY A 269 -7.76 12.22 3.47
N ILE A 270 -7.77 11.05 2.85
CA ILE A 270 -7.02 9.89 3.32
C ILE A 270 -5.66 9.85 2.62
N MET A 271 -4.60 10.08 3.37
CA MET A 271 -3.23 9.90 2.88
C MET A 271 -2.99 8.45 2.46
N VAL A 272 -2.29 8.24 1.37
CA VAL A 272 -1.95 6.92 0.85
C VAL A 272 -0.43 6.70 0.94
N TRP A 273 -0.06 5.67 1.68
CA TRP A 273 1.24 5.03 1.61
C TRP A 273 1.12 3.88 0.61
N GLN A 274 1.76 4.00 -0.55
CA GLN A 274 1.69 3.01 -1.61
C GLN A 274 2.95 2.14 -1.64
N ASP A 275 2.81 0.85 -1.33
CA ASP A 275 3.87 -0.10 -1.61
C ASP A 275 3.89 -0.44 -3.11
N PHE A 276 5.08 -0.57 -3.70
CA PHE A 276 5.23 -1.34 -4.93
C PHE A 276 4.91 -2.82 -4.65
N VAL A 277 4.39 -3.53 -5.66
CA VAL A 277 3.87 -4.90 -5.47
C VAL A 277 5.00 -5.91 -5.34
N PHE A 278 5.68 -5.85 -4.18
CA PHE A 278 6.69 -6.78 -3.71
C PHE A 278 6.45 -7.09 -2.23
N ALA A 279 6.45 -8.38 -1.85
CA ALA A 279 6.21 -8.74 -0.45
C ALA A 279 6.83 -10.07 -0.08
N CYS A 280 7.52 -10.11 1.06
CA CYS A 280 7.93 -11.30 1.80
C CYS A 280 8.67 -12.39 0.99
N ASN A 281 9.24 -12.07 -0.16
CA ASN A 281 9.92 -13.01 -1.06
C ASN A 281 11.26 -12.47 -1.52
N MET A 282 12.14 -13.38 -1.94
CA MET A 282 13.34 -13.04 -2.69
C MET A 282 13.03 -13.07 -4.19
N TYR A 283 13.20 -11.95 -4.85
CA TYR A 283 12.91 -11.83 -6.28
C TYR A 283 14.17 -12.11 -7.11
N PRO A 284 14.04 -12.75 -8.28
CA PRO A 284 15.17 -12.98 -9.17
C PRO A 284 15.59 -11.69 -9.88
N GLY A 285 16.85 -11.64 -10.31
CA GLY A 285 17.42 -10.55 -11.08
C GLY A 285 17.83 -11.00 -12.48
N SER A 286 17.36 -10.31 -13.51
CA SER A 286 17.83 -10.40 -14.89
C SER A 286 17.53 -9.10 -15.63
N ALA A 287 18.17 -8.87 -16.78
CA ALA A 287 17.91 -7.66 -17.57
C ALA A 287 16.43 -7.52 -17.95
N GLN A 288 15.77 -8.62 -18.29
CA GLN A 288 14.33 -8.61 -18.63
C GLN A 288 13.47 -8.28 -17.42
N ILE A 289 13.69 -8.93 -16.27
CA ILE A 289 12.93 -8.67 -15.05
C ILE A 289 13.11 -7.22 -14.60
N TYR A 290 14.31 -6.68 -14.68
CA TYR A 290 14.55 -5.26 -14.34
C TYR A 290 13.84 -4.31 -15.30
N ALA A 291 13.78 -4.64 -16.60
CA ALA A 291 13.03 -3.86 -17.58
C ALA A 291 11.52 -3.90 -17.29
N ASP A 292 10.97 -5.06 -16.98
CA ASP A 292 9.55 -5.24 -16.65
C ASP A 292 9.18 -4.50 -15.35
N ILE A 293 10.03 -4.57 -14.32
CA ILE A 293 9.85 -3.83 -13.06
C ILE A 293 9.86 -2.33 -13.31
N ARG A 294 10.79 -1.84 -14.12
CA ARG A 294 10.87 -0.42 -14.48
C ARG A 294 9.60 0.02 -15.21
N ALA A 295 9.16 -0.72 -16.22
CA ALA A 295 7.96 -0.40 -17.00
C ALA A 295 6.70 -0.39 -16.11
N GLU A 296 6.55 -1.39 -15.23
CA GLU A 296 5.45 -1.45 -14.25
C GLU A 296 5.48 -0.24 -13.31
N ALA A 297 6.66 0.12 -12.80
CA ALA A 297 6.80 1.26 -11.91
C ALA A 297 6.49 2.57 -12.63
N GLU A 298 7.00 2.79 -13.84
CA GLU A 298 6.73 3.98 -14.64
C GLU A 298 5.25 4.15 -14.95
N ASP A 299 4.57 3.07 -15.35
CA ASP A 299 3.14 3.09 -15.64
C ASP A 299 2.31 3.49 -14.41
N ASN A 300 2.56 2.84 -13.27
CA ASN A 300 1.80 3.12 -12.06
C ASN A 300 2.16 4.47 -11.42
N VAL A 301 3.41 4.90 -11.47
CA VAL A 301 3.79 6.23 -10.97
C VAL A 301 3.15 7.33 -11.83
N ARG A 302 3.16 7.22 -13.19
CA ARG A 302 2.46 8.16 -14.06
C ARG A 302 0.98 8.23 -13.75
N ARG A 303 0.32 7.08 -13.62
CA ARG A 303 -1.11 6.99 -13.31
C ARG A 303 -1.46 7.66 -11.98
N LEU A 304 -0.62 7.53 -10.95
CA LEU A 304 -0.97 7.90 -9.57
C LEU A 304 -0.40 9.24 -9.11
N ARG A 305 0.60 9.80 -9.76
CA ARG A 305 1.35 10.98 -9.30
C ARG A 305 0.55 12.29 -9.20
N ASN A 306 -0.64 12.35 -9.83
CA ASN A 306 -1.53 13.51 -9.72
C ASN A 306 -2.43 13.47 -8.47
N HIS A 307 -2.53 12.34 -7.77
CA HIS A 307 -3.35 12.21 -6.57
C HIS A 307 -2.69 12.88 -5.36
N PRO A 308 -3.31 13.93 -4.76
CA PRO A 308 -2.74 14.59 -3.59
C PRO A 308 -2.71 13.69 -2.36
N SER A 309 -3.57 12.68 -2.29
CA SER A 309 -3.57 11.67 -1.23
C SER A 309 -2.29 10.85 -1.19
N LEU A 310 -1.60 10.65 -2.31
CA LEU A 310 -0.38 9.87 -2.37
C LEU A 310 0.78 10.61 -1.68
N VAL A 311 1.22 10.11 -0.52
CA VAL A 311 2.24 10.77 0.32
C VAL A 311 3.54 9.98 0.45
N LEU A 312 3.55 8.70 0.06
CA LEU A 312 4.75 7.86 0.10
C LEU A 312 4.69 6.76 -0.94
N TRP A 313 5.78 6.56 -1.64
CA TRP A 313 6.09 5.32 -2.34
C TRP A 313 7.01 4.46 -1.49
N CYS A 314 6.66 3.18 -1.31
CA CYS A 314 7.48 2.23 -0.56
C CYS A 314 7.88 1.05 -1.45
N GLY A 315 9.14 0.67 -1.40
CA GLY A 315 9.70 -0.33 -2.30
C GLY A 315 9.11 -1.72 -2.13
N ASN A 316 8.88 -2.16 -0.89
CA ASN A 316 8.37 -3.50 -0.62
C ASN A 316 7.83 -3.67 0.79
N ASN A 317 7.11 -4.79 0.97
CA ASN A 317 6.71 -5.32 2.28
C ASN A 317 7.66 -6.42 2.76
N GLU A 318 8.33 -6.21 3.90
CA GLU A 318 9.06 -7.20 4.70
C GLU A 318 10.24 -7.91 4.01
N ILE A 319 10.79 -7.40 2.92
CA ILE A 319 11.95 -8.04 2.29
C ILE A 319 13.21 -7.81 3.11
N ASP A 320 13.49 -6.57 3.53
CA ASP A 320 14.69 -6.25 4.32
C ASP A 320 14.70 -6.99 5.66
N VAL A 321 13.58 -7.01 6.37
CA VAL A 321 13.50 -7.68 7.68
C VAL A 321 13.59 -9.21 7.56
N ALA A 322 13.13 -9.76 6.44
CA ALA A 322 13.23 -11.19 6.17
C ALA A 322 14.64 -11.60 5.71
N TRP A 323 15.30 -10.76 4.94
CA TRP A 323 16.63 -11.00 4.41
C TRP A 323 17.75 -10.66 5.41
N LYS A 324 17.61 -9.58 6.19
CA LYS A 324 18.56 -9.10 7.20
C LYS A 324 20.01 -9.10 6.69
N PRO A 325 20.38 -8.20 5.77
CA PRO A 325 21.71 -8.19 5.18
C PRO A 325 22.83 -8.07 6.23
N HIS A 326 22.54 -7.46 7.36
CA HIS A 326 23.48 -7.20 8.45
C HIS A 326 23.44 -8.25 9.59
N ASP A 327 22.35 -9.00 9.73
CA ASP A 327 22.19 -10.08 10.73
C ASP A 327 21.99 -11.43 10.04
N LYS A 328 23.04 -11.92 9.41
CA LYS A 328 23.03 -13.16 8.63
C LYS A 328 22.55 -14.39 9.44
N ARG A 329 22.83 -14.43 10.75
CA ARG A 329 22.50 -15.58 11.61
C ARG A 329 21.01 -15.68 11.90
N ASN A 330 20.34 -14.54 12.08
CA ASN A 330 18.92 -14.45 12.40
C ASN A 330 18.03 -14.15 11.20
N SER A 331 18.59 -14.14 9.98
CA SER A 331 17.82 -13.97 8.76
C SER A 331 16.87 -15.14 8.54
N ARG A 332 15.62 -14.86 8.16
CA ARG A 332 14.62 -15.88 7.80
C ARG A 332 15.05 -16.68 6.57
N PHE A 333 15.65 -16.02 5.56
CA PHE A 333 16.02 -16.61 4.28
C PHE A 333 17.52 -16.81 4.09
N ARG A 334 18.35 -15.83 4.43
CA ARG A 334 19.78 -15.82 4.11
C ARG A 334 20.52 -17.08 4.58
N LYS A 335 20.11 -17.67 5.69
CA LYS A 335 20.68 -18.92 6.22
C LYS A 335 20.57 -20.14 5.30
N PHE A 336 19.75 -20.06 4.25
CA PHE A 336 19.54 -21.15 3.29
C PHE A 336 20.41 -21.03 2.03
N TYR A 337 21.22 -19.98 1.92
CA TYR A 337 22.01 -19.65 0.76
C TYR A 337 23.50 -19.67 1.07
N THR A 338 24.32 -19.97 0.05
CA THR A 338 25.76 -19.75 0.12
C THR A 338 26.06 -18.24 0.17
N GLU A 339 27.27 -17.85 0.56
CA GLU A 339 27.64 -16.42 0.57
C GLU A 339 27.57 -15.82 -0.84
N GLU A 340 27.98 -16.55 -1.88
CA GLU A 340 27.92 -16.10 -3.27
C GLU A 340 26.47 -15.86 -3.75
N GLU A 341 25.57 -16.78 -3.46
CA GLU A 341 24.12 -16.63 -3.72
C GLU A 341 23.54 -15.45 -2.94
N ALA A 342 23.93 -15.30 -1.68
CA ALA A 342 23.49 -14.20 -0.84
C ALA A 342 23.94 -12.83 -1.37
N GLU A 343 25.20 -12.70 -1.82
CA GLU A 343 25.69 -11.51 -2.47
C GLU A 343 24.95 -11.18 -3.78
N GLN A 344 24.54 -12.21 -4.51
CA GLN A 344 23.70 -12.01 -5.69
C GLN A 344 22.35 -11.41 -5.33
N PHE A 345 21.68 -11.89 -4.28
CA PHE A 345 20.42 -11.31 -3.82
C PHE A 345 20.60 -9.92 -3.22
N ASP A 346 21.70 -9.64 -2.54
CA ASP A 346 22.02 -8.28 -2.08
C ASP A 346 22.09 -7.32 -3.28
N ARG A 347 22.78 -7.71 -4.37
CA ARG A 347 22.85 -6.91 -5.62
C ARG A 347 21.47 -6.74 -6.28
N VAL A 348 20.63 -7.79 -6.29
CA VAL A 348 19.26 -7.71 -6.83
C VAL A 348 18.41 -6.74 -6.03
N ASN A 349 18.42 -6.86 -4.70
CA ASN A 349 17.66 -5.97 -3.81
C ASN A 349 18.12 -4.51 -3.96
N GLU A 350 19.42 -4.28 -4.05
CA GLU A 350 19.97 -2.94 -4.28
C GLU A 350 19.52 -2.39 -5.63
N THR A 351 19.60 -3.20 -6.69
CA THR A 351 19.19 -2.80 -8.03
C THR A 351 17.71 -2.42 -8.09
N ILE A 352 16.82 -3.24 -7.52
CA ILE A 352 15.37 -2.99 -7.58
C ILE A 352 15.00 -1.84 -6.64
N PHE A 353 15.28 -1.99 -5.32
CA PHE A 353 14.71 -1.13 -4.30
C PHE A 353 15.49 0.16 -4.04
N ARG A 354 16.69 0.31 -4.61
CA ARG A 354 17.52 1.51 -4.44
C ARG A 354 17.92 2.23 -5.72
N ASN A 355 17.84 1.55 -6.84
CA ASN A 355 18.20 2.16 -8.10
C ASN A 355 16.99 2.32 -9.01
N ILE A 356 16.28 1.22 -9.34
CA ILE A 356 15.17 1.26 -10.30
C ILE A 356 13.99 2.04 -9.73
N LEU A 357 13.42 1.59 -8.61
CA LEU A 357 12.20 2.17 -8.09
C LEU A 357 12.35 3.63 -7.65
N PRO A 358 13.36 3.99 -6.83
CA PRO A 358 13.54 5.41 -6.47
C PRO A 358 13.89 6.28 -7.67
N GLY A 359 14.66 5.76 -8.65
CA GLY A 359 14.96 6.50 -9.88
C GLY A 359 13.71 6.81 -10.71
N VAL A 360 12.75 5.90 -10.78
CA VAL A 360 11.45 6.13 -11.43
C VAL A 360 10.63 7.15 -10.65
N VAL A 361 10.53 7.01 -9.32
CA VAL A 361 9.78 7.96 -8.48
C VAL A 361 10.36 9.36 -8.59
N ASP A 362 11.67 9.52 -8.47
CA ASP A 362 12.33 10.82 -8.56
C ASP A 362 12.13 11.47 -9.94
N SER A 363 12.37 10.70 -11.01
CA SER A 363 12.20 11.15 -12.39
C SER A 363 10.77 11.63 -12.69
N LEU A 364 9.75 10.89 -12.22
CA LEU A 364 8.35 11.15 -12.58
C LEU A 364 7.61 12.05 -11.60
N CYS A 365 7.99 12.07 -10.32
CA CYS A 365 7.39 12.93 -9.30
C CYS A 365 8.20 14.21 -9.03
N GLY A 366 9.49 14.26 -9.40
CA GLY A 366 10.34 15.44 -9.21
C GLY A 366 10.45 15.87 -7.75
N GLY A 367 10.59 14.92 -6.82
CA GLY A 367 10.73 15.17 -5.39
C GLY A 367 9.46 15.58 -4.65
N THR A 368 8.28 15.55 -5.29
CA THR A 368 7.02 15.94 -4.65
C THR A 368 6.35 14.84 -3.83
N VAL A 369 6.83 13.60 -3.94
CA VAL A 369 6.43 12.45 -3.13
C VAL A 369 7.69 11.70 -2.70
N PRO A 370 7.94 11.48 -1.39
CA PRO A 370 9.11 10.75 -0.92
C PRO A 370 9.04 9.25 -1.27
N TYR A 371 10.21 8.62 -1.26
CA TYR A 371 10.38 7.18 -1.42
C TYR A 371 11.01 6.56 -0.16
N TRP A 372 10.49 5.39 0.25
CA TRP A 372 11.02 4.55 1.33
C TRP A 372 11.28 3.15 0.80
N HIS A 373 12.48 2.60 1.01
CA HIS A 373 12.91 1.40 0.27
C HIS A 373 12.25 0.09 0.71
N SER A 374 11.85 -0.05 1.98
CA SER A 374 11.22 -1.25 2.55
C SER A 374 10.42 -0.91 3.79
N SER A 375 9.33 -1.62 4.04
CA SER A 375 8.56 -1.54 5.29
C SER A 375 8.43 -2.96 5.89
N PRO A 376 8.87 -3.20 7.15
CA PRO A 376 9.52 -2.23 8.03
C PRO A 376 10.98 -2.04 7.68
N SER A 377 11.52 -0.89 8.03
CA SER A 377 12.96 -0.65 7.92
C SER A 377 13.42 0.41 8.93
N PRO A 378 14.60 0.24 9.56
CA PRO A 378 15.21 1.28 10.38
C PRO A 378 15.76 2.43 9.53
N GLY A 379 15.84 2.25 8.22
CA GLY A 379 16.48 3.12 7.28
C GLY A 379 17.68 2.45 6.61
N TRP A 380 18.01 2.91 5.42
CA TRP A 380 19.00 2.24 4.65
C TRP A 380 20.41 2.33 5.28
N GLY A 381 21.12 1.20 5.27
CA GLY A 381 22.46 1.09 5.82
C GLY A 381 22.51 1.15 7.34
N LEU A 382 21.36 1.27 8.01
CA LEU A 382 21.32 1.19 9.45
C LEU A 382 21.17 -0.27 9.89
N ASP A 383 22.18 -0.75 10.60
CA ASP A 383 22.11 -1.99 11.37
C ASP A 383 21.83 -1.60 12.81
N THR A 384 20.65 -1.98 13.29
CA THR A 384 20.30 -1.72 14.68
C THR A 384 19.58 -2.89 15.32
N ALA A 385 20.07 -3.27 16.49
CA ALA A 385 19.36 -4.19 17.36
C ALA A 385 18.11 -3.54 17.99
N ASP A 386 18.07 -2.20 18.02
CA ASP A 386 16.97 -1.43 18.60
C ASP A 386 16.03 -0.89 17.51
N ARG A 387 15.18 -1.77 16.99
CA ARG A 387 14.18 -1.42 15.98
C ARG A 387 13.21 -0.32 16.42
N TRP A 388 13.01 -0.11 17.72
CA TRP A 388 12.05 0.84 18.24
C TRP A 388 12.45 2.31 18.05
N ARG A 389 13.75 2.55 17.88
CA ARG A 389 14.30 3.91 17.79
C ARG A 389 14.46 4.44 16.36
N TYR A 390 14.20 3.63 15.34
CA TYR A 390 14.48 3.99 13.94
C TYR A 390 13.37 3.57 13.00
N GLY A 391 13.05 4.45 12.03
CA GLY A 391 12.17 4.15 10.91
C GLY A 391 10.79 3.67 11.30
N ASP A 392 10.28 2.70 10.56
CA ASP A 392 8.99 2.07 10.82
C ASP A 392 9.12 0.61 11.28
N VAL A 393 8.11 0.13 11.99
CA VAL A 393 8.11 -1.20 12.63
C VAL A 393 6.82 -1.94 12.34
N HIS A 394 6.94 -3.23 11.99
CA HIS A 394 5.85 -4.20 12.08
C HIS A 394 5.91 -4.87 13.46
N ASN A 395 4.97 -4.54 14.34
CA ASN A 395 4.93 -5.06 15.70
C ASN A 395 4.02 -6.29 15.81
N TRP A 396 4.58 -7.45 15.52
CA TRP A 396 3.91 -8.75 15.62
C TRP A 396 4.20 -9.51 16.92
N ASP A 397 4.84 -8.87 17.89
CA ASP A 397 5.23 -9.56 19.14
C ASP A 397 3.99 -9.98 19.94
N VAL A 398 2.96 -9.14 19.98
CA VAL A 398 1.71 -9.51 20.65
C VAL A 398 1.07 -10.69 19.93
N TRP A 399 0.81 -10.62 18.60
CA TRP A 399 0.13 -11.73 17.91
C TRP A 399 1.01 -12.97 17.73
N HIS A 400 2.22 -12.81 17.17
CA HIS A 400 3.04 -13.98 16.80
C HIS A 400 3.82 -14.59 17.95
N LYS A 401 4.33 -13.77 18.89
CA LYS A 401 5.05 -14.28 20.07
C LYS A 401 4.12 -14.59 21.24
N GLY A 402 2.95 -13.97 21.29
CA GLY A 402 1.98 -14.15 22.39
C GLY A 402 2.22 -13.22 23.58
N ASP A 403 2.91 -12.11 23.39
CA ASP A 403 3.03 -11.07 24.41
C ASP A 403 1.65 -10.58 24.85
N PRO A 404 1.45 -10.17 26.11
CA PRO A 404 0.16 -9.66 26.55
C PRO A 404 -0.20 -8.34 25.81
N ILE A 405 -1.49 -8.06 25.67
CA ILE A 405 -1.99 -6.82 25.04
C ILE A 405 -1.36 -5.56 25.68
N SER A 406 -1.11 -5.61 27.01
CA SER A 406 -0.46 -4.52 27.73
C SER A 406 0.96 -4.20 27.24
N ALA A 407 1.63 -5.13 26.52
CA ALA A 407 2.94 -4.88 25.94
C ALA A 407 2.93 -3.71 24.92
N TYR A 408 1.78 -3.44 24.28
CA TYR A 408 1.64 -2.27 23.42
C TYR A 408 1.90 -0.93 24.15
N ASN A 409 1.75 -0.87 25.48
CA ASN A 409 2.05 0.35 26.24
C ASN A 409 3.55 0.66 26.34
N THR A 410 4.41 -0.34 26.16
CA THR A 410 5.87 -0.21 26.32
C THR A 410 6.65 -0.43 25.02
N GLN A 411 6.08 -1.14 24.08
CA GLN A 411 6.67 -1.43 22.77
C GLN A 411 6.35 -0.27 21.79
N ILE A 412 6.97 0.88 22.01
CA ILE A 412 6.70 2.11 21.24
C ILE A 412 7.78 2.33 20.19
N ALA A 413 7.38 2.33 18.91
CA ALA A 413 8.21 2.65 17.77
C ALA A 413 8.09 4.12 17.33
N ARG A 414 8.97 4.57 16.44
CA ARG A 414 8.84 5.88 15.77
C ARG A 414 7.59 5.95 14.89
N PHE A 415 7.27 4.82 14.27
CA PHE A 415 6.08 4.62 13.46
C PHE A 415 5.75 3.12 13.45
N THR A 416 4.57 2.73 13.86
CA THR A 416 4.13 1.34 13.79
C THR A 416 3.26 1.16 12.55
N SER A 417 3.86 0.62 11.49
CA SER A 417 3.22 0.48 10.17
C SER A 417 2.38 -0.79 10.04
N GLU A 418 2.62 -1.80 10.91
CA GLU A 418 1.74 -2.96 11.08
C GLU A 418 1.71 -3.45 12.53
N TYR A 419 0.53 -3.82 12.99
CA TYR A 419 0.25 -4.58 14.22
C TYR A 419 -1.21 -5.01 14.20
N GLY A 420 -1.56 -6.13 14.84
CA GLY A 420 -2.93 -6.59 14.78
C GLY A 420 -3.22 -7.82 15.64
N LEU A 421 -4.50 -8.06 15.86
CA LEU A 421 -5.09 -9.26 16.45
C LEU A 421 -6.20 -9.76 15.54
N GLN A 422 -6.38 -11.07 15.42
CA GLN A 422 -7.53 -11.62 14.69
C GLN A 422 -8.81 -11.61 15.53
N SER A 423 -9.94 -11.59 14.84
CA SER A 423 -11.24 -11.96 15.39
C SER A 423 -12.10 -12.64 14.33
N TYR A 424 -13.11 -13.36 14.76
CA TYR A 424 -14.17 -13.82 13.85
C TYR A 424 -15.04 -12.64 13.39
N PRO A 425 -15.64 -12.70 12.19
CA PRO A 425 -16.70 -11.76 11.82
C PRO A 425 -17.98 -12.01 12.65
N GLU A 426 -18.95 -11.11 12.55
CA GLU A 426 -20.21 -11.27 13.23
C GLU A 426 -20.97 -12.54 12.80
N LEU A 427 -21.83 -13.07 13.69
CA LEU A 427 -22.65 -14.25 13.40
C LEU A 427 -23.40 -14.10 12.08
N SER A 428 -24.04 -12.96 11.84
CA SER A 428 -24.76 -12.67 10.60
C SER A 428 -23.91 -12.71 9.33
N SER A 429 -22.60 -12.50 9.46
CA SER A 429 -21.64 -12.71 8.37
C SER A 429 -21.24 -14.16 8.25
N VAL A 430 -20.95 -14.83 9.37
CA VAL A 430 -20.59 -16.25 9.41
C VAL A 430 -21.68 -17.12 8.78
N GLU A 431 -22.93 -16.81 9.05
CA GLU A 431 -24.11 -17.50 8.49
C GLU A 431 -24.22 -17.46 6.96
N ARG A 432 -23.51 -16.51 6.32
CA ARG A 432 -23.50 -16.39 4.85
C ARG A 432 -22.52 -17.33 4.16
N PHE A 433 -21.52 -17.84 4.87
CA PHE A 433 -20.48 -18.67 4.27
C PHE A 433 -20.23 -19.99 5.02
N ILE A 434 -20.80 -20.18 6.22
CA ILE A 434 -20.72 -21.42 6.98
C ILE A 434 -22.08 -22.11 7.00
N PRO A 435 -22.19 -23.36 6.50
CA PRO A 435 -23.42 -24.14 6.58
C PRO A 435 -23.89 -24.31 8.03
N GLU A 436 -25.20 -24.33 8.27
CA GLU A 436 -25.78 -24.37 9.60
C GLU A 436 -25.23 -25.51 10.46
N GLY A 437 -25.10 -26.71 9.92
CA GLY A 437 -24.55 -27.88 10.64
C GLY A 437 -23.07 -27.79 10.98
N GLU A 438 -22.35 -26.78 10.44
CA GLU A 438 -20.92 -26.55 10.70
C GLU A 438 -20.64 -25.25 11.46
N ARG A 439 -21.66 -24.56 11.97
CA ARG A 439 -21.52 -23.34 12.78
C ARG A 439 -21.03 -23.67 14.19
N ARG A 440 -19.81 -24.16 14.27
CA ARG A 440 -19.07 -24.44 15.51
C ARG A 440 -17.58 -24.25 15.28
N LEU A 441 -16.86 -23.87 16.33
CA LEU A 441 -15.41 -23.74 16.25
C LEU A 441 -14.78 -25.06 15.80
N ALA A 442 -13.66 -24.96 15.07
CA ALA A 442 -12.91 -26.09 14.53
C ALA A 442 -13.71 -27.03 13.59
N SER A 443 -14.90 -26.62 13.09
CA SER A 443 -15.52 -27.35 11.99
C SER A 443 -14.66 -27.23 10.72
N PRO A 444 -14.78 -28.19 9.77
CA PRO A 444 -14.06 -28.11 8.51
C PRO A 444 -14.25 -26.78 7.78
N SER A 445 -15.49 -26.29 7.68
CA SER A 445 -15.78 -25.01 7.03
C SER A 445 -15.14 -23.83 7.78
N MET A 446 -15.28 -23.73 9.11
CA MET A 446 -14.63 -22.66 9.89
C MET A 446 -13.11 -22.70 9.73
N THR A 447 -12.51 -23.88 9.81
CA THR A 447 -11.07 -24.05 9.63
C THR A 447 -10.61 -23.67 8.23
N SER A 448 -11.39 -23.94 7.19
CA SER A 448 -11.07 -23.56 5.82
C SER A 448 -11.06 -22.04 5.61
N HIS A 449 -11.85 -21.31 6.41
CA HIS A 449 -11.94 -19.85 6.40
C HIS A 449 -11.04 -19.17 7.45
N GLN A 450 -10.02 -19.87 7.95
CA GLN A 450 -8.97 -19.34 8.82
C GLN A 450 -7.63 -19.27 8.06
N GLY A 451 -7.15 -18.05 7.77
CA GLY A 451 -5.91 -17.85 7.02
C GLY A 451 -4.66 -18.33 7.79
N ASP A 452 -4.54 -17.98 9.07
CA ASP A 452 -3.45 -18.45 9.94
C ASP A 452 -3.76 -19.86 10.52
N ARG A 453 -3.87 -20.83 9.64
CA ARG A 453 -4.31 -22.20 9.93
C ARG A 453 -3.55 -22.91 11.03
N LYS A 454 -2.30 -22.53 11.26
CA LYS A 454 -1.44 -23.21 12.23
C LYS A 454 -1.79 -22.82 13.66
N LYS A 455 -2.23 -21.58 13.88
CA LYS A 455 -2.41 -21.07 15.24
C LYS A 455 -3.52 -20.02 15.40
N GLY A 456 -4.16 -19.55 14.33
CA GLY A 456 -5.09 -18.40 14.39
C GLY A 456 -6.20 -18.59 15.42
N ASP A 457 -6.97 -19.69 15.32
CA ASP A 457 -8.07 -19.96 16.26
C ASP A 457 -7.55 -20.16 17.70
N ALA A 458 -6.49 -20.96 17.87
CA ALA A 458 -5.92 -21.21 19.19
C ALA A 458 -5.40 -19.91 19.83
N ARG A 459 -4.75 -19.05 19.03
CA ARG A 459 -4.23 -17.77 19.50
C ARG A 459 -5.36 -16.80 19.87
N MET A 460 -6.42 -16.70 19.07
CA MET A 460 -7.59 -15.90 19.41
C MET A 460 -8.21 -16.34 20.74
N LEU A 461 -8.45 -17.64 20.91
CA LEU A 461 -9.04 -18.19 22.13
C LEU A 461 -8.14 -17.98 23.34
N GLU A 462 -6.81 -18.11 23.18
CA GLU A 462 -5.84 -17.80 24.24
C GLU A 462 -5.99 -16.35 24.73
N TYR A 463 -6.13 -15.38 23.81
CA TYR A 463 -6.32 -13.97 24.19
C TYR A 463 -7.70 -13.70 24.78
N VAL A 464 -8.75 -14.37 24.28
CA VAL A 464 -10.09 -14.31 24.88
C VAL A 464 -10.04 -14.80 26.33
N ASP A 465 -9.40 -15.94 26.59
CA ASP A 465 -9.28 -16.52 27.93
C ASP A 465 -8.49 -15.65 28.93
N ARG A 466 -7.58 -14.81 28.43
CA ARG A 466 -6.83 -13.87 29.29
C ARG A 466 -7.68 -12.73 29.81
N SER A 467 -8.80 -12.40 29.12
CA SER A 467 -9.60 -11.21 29.41
C SER A 467 -11.06 -11.48 29.75
N TYR A 468 -11.59 -12.65 29.31
CA TYR A 468 -13.01 -12.99 29.41
C TYR A 468 -13.21 -14.44 29.86
N LEU A 469 -14.36 -14.70 30.46
CA LEU A 469 -14.77 -16.08 30.71
C LEU A 469 -15.14 -16.77 29.39
N ARG A 470 -14.52 -17.89 29.13
CA ARG A 470 -14.81 -18.72 27.96
C ARG A 470 -16.28 -19.12 27.94
N SER A 471 -16.83 -19.27 26.76
CA SER A 471 -18.21 -19.69 26.52
C SER A 471 -18.23 -20.85 25.53
N ASP A 472 -19.12 -21.81 25.76
CA ASP A 472 -19.39 -22.89 24.80
C ASP A 472 -20.41 -22.44 23.73
N ASP A 473 -21.06 -21.29 23.93
CA ASP A 473 -21.95 -20.69 22.94
C ASP A 473 -21.15 -20.11 21.77
N PHE A 474 -21.48 -20.57 20.58
CA PHE A 474 -20.77 -20.18 19.36
C PHE A 474 -20.86 -18.67 19.09
N ALA A 475 -22.07 -18.10 19.14
CA ALA A 475 -22.30 -16.68 18.86
C ALA A 475 -21.57 -15.80 19.88
N ARG A 476 -21.61 -16.16 21.15
CA ARG A 476 -20.90 -15.47 22.22
C ARG A 476 -19.38 -15.52 22.01
N THR A 477 -18.84 -16.65 21.58
CA THR A 477 -17.41 -16.77 21.30
C THR A 477 -16.96 -15.88 20.14
N LEU A 478 -17.75 -15.80 19.06
CA LEU A 478 -17.50 -14.85 17.97
C LEU A 478 -17.45 -13.41 18.51
N TYR A 479 -18.44 -13.03 19.32
CA TYR A 479 -18.53 -11.70 19.92
C TYR A 479 -17.34 -11.39 20.85
N LEU A 480 -16.97 -12.32 21.73
CA LEU A 480 -15.81 -12.14 22.64
C LEU A 480 -14.49 -11.98 21.89
N SER A 481 -14.32 -12.68 20.76
CA SER A 481 -13.14 -12.50 19.92
C SER A 481 -13.06 -11.09 19.35
N GLN A 482 -14.19 -10.49 18.97
CA GLN A 482 -14.23 -9.11 18.48
C GLN A 482 -13.95 -8.09 19.59
N LEU A 483 -14.44 -8.31 20.80
CA LEU A 483 -14.14 -7.42 21.94
C LEU A 483 -12.65 -7.48 22.29
N MET A 484 -12.07 -8.67 22.34
CA MET A 484 -10.63 -8.86 22.59
C MET A 484 -9.79 -8.12 21.55
N GLN A 485 -10.10 -8.27 20.25
CA GLN A 485 -9.45 -7.54 19.17
C GLN A 485 -9.59 -6.03 19.35
N ALA A 486 -10.82 -5.57 19.63
CA ALA A 486 -11.15 -4.15 19.77
C ALA A 486 -10.35 -3.49 20.92
N GLU A 487 -10.30 -4.13 22.07
CA GLU A 487 -9.55 -3.65 23.24
C GLU A 487 -8.05 -3.61 22.96
N GLY A 488 -7.52 -4.65 22.31
CA GLY A 488 -6.11 -4.70 21.94
C GLY A 488 -5.71 -3.56 20.99
N MET A 489 -6.51 -3.32 19.95
CA MET A 489 -6.21 -2.26 18.97
C MET A 489 -6.42 -0.86 19.52
N LYS A 490 -7.42 -0.67 20.38
CA LYS A 490 -7.59 0.58 21.15
C LYS A 490 -6.38 0.85 22.04
N THR A 491 -5.95 -0.14 22.82
CA THR A 491 -4.78 -0.02 23.71
C THR A 491 -3.54 0.41 22.93
N ALA A 492 -3.25 -0.23 21.80
CA ALA A 492 -2.11 0.10 20.95
C ALA A 492 -2.21 1.53 20.38
N MET A 493 -3.35 1.89 19.77
CA MET A 493 -3.54 3.22 19.17
C MET A 493 -3.41 4.33 20.20
N GLU A 494 -3.99 4.16 21.37
CA GLU A 494 -3.87 5.15 22.46
C GLU A 494 -2.44 5.23 22.99
N ALA A 495 -1.74 4.10 23.15
CA ALA A 495 -0.34 4.08 23.58
C ALA A 495 0.57 4.82 22.57
N HIS A 496 0.41 4.57 21.29
CA HIS A 496 1.17 5.26 20.25
C HIS A 496 0.91 6.76 20.27
N ARG A 497 -0.35 7.18 20.42
CA ARG A 497 -0.73 8.60 20.50
C ARG A 497 -0.21 9.30 21.75
N ARG A 498 -0.21 8.65 22.92
CA ARG A 498 0.37 9.21 24.15
C ARG A 498 1.86 9.50 24.02
N ASN A 499 2.54 8.79 23.14
CA ASN A 499 3.97 8.93 22.92
C ASN A 499 4.35 9.91 21.79
N MET A 500 3.42 10.76 21.32
CA MET A 500 3.76 11.86 20.42
C MET A 500 4.68 12.87 21.15
N PRO A 501 5.66 13.46 20.50
CA PRO A 501 6.06 13.33 19.11
C PRO A 501 7.10 12.22 18.85
N TYR A 502 7.41 11.35 19.82
CA TYR A 502 8.33 10.24 19.63
C TYR A 502 7.77 9.24 18.60
N CYS A 503 6.53 8.82 18.77
CA CYS A 503 5.78 8.01 17.83
C CYS A 503 4.90 8.91 16.97
N MET A 504 5.04 8.83 15.63
CA MET A 504 4.29 9.68 14.70
C MET A 504 3.38 8.89 13.76
N GLY A 505 3.14 7.60 14.03
CA GLY A 505 2.19 6.84 13.22
C GLY A 505 1.81 5.48 13.79
N SER A 506 0.59 5.08 13.46
CA SER A 506 -0.05 3.85 13.93
C SER A 506 -1.02 3.34 12.87
N LEU A 507 -0.63 2.28 12.14
CA LEU A 507 -1.43 1.65 11.08
C LEU A 507 -1.73 0.21 11.46
N ILE A 508 -3.01 -0.06 11.70
CA ILE A 508 -3.49 -1.38 12.11
C ILE A 508 -3.45 -2.33 10.91
N TRP A 509 -3.02 -3.53 11.10
CA TRP A 509 -3.23 -4.64 10.19
C TRP A 509 -4.51 -5.36 10.58
N GLN A 510 -5.63 -5.26 9.82
CA GLN A 510 -5.86 -4.58 8.55
C GLN A 510 -7.26 -3.92 8.51
N LEU A 511 -7.56 -3.11 7.49
CA LEU A 511 -8.87 -2.46 7.35
C LEU A 511 -9.99 -3.43 6.99
N ASN A 512 -9.79 -4.21 5.91
CA ASN A 512 -10.80 -4.97 5.19
C ASN A 512 -10.34 -6.38 4.84
N ASP A 513 -11.25 -7.20 4.33
CA ASP A 513 -11.00 -8.59 3.95
C ASP A 513 -11.03 -8.81 2.43
N VAL A 514 -10.21 -9.77 1.97
CA VAL A 514 -10.18 -10.26 0.59
C VAL A 514 -11.32 -11.24 0.31
N TRP A 515 -11.72 -12.00 1.31
CA TRP A 515 -12.78 -13.00 1.25
C TRP A 515 -13.39 -13.21 2.65
N PRO A 516 -14.52 -13.92 2.79
CA PRO A 516 -15.11 -14.18 4.10
C PRO A 516 -14.21 -15.07 4.97
N CYS A 517 -13.69 -14.56 6.08
CA CYS A 517 -12.77 -15.33 6.93
C CYS A 517 -12.64 -14.75 8.36
N ALA A 518 -12.03 -15.53 9.25
CA ALA A 518 -11.44 -15.00 10.47
C ALA A 518 -10.16 -14.26 10.12
N SER A 519 -10.01 -13.03 10.61
CA SER A 519 -8.93 -12.15 10.17
C SER A 519 -8.64 -11.02 11.15
N TRP A 520 -7.62 -10.23 10.83
CA TRP A 520 -7.25 -9.00 11.54
C TRP A 520 -8.08 -7.78 11.15
N SER A 521 -9.02 -7.92 10.20
CA SER A 521 -9.78 -6.80 9.67
C SER A 521 -10.65 -6.08 10.70
N GLY A 522 -10.87 -4.78 10.47
CA GLY A 522 -11.87 -3.97 11.18
C GLY A 522 -13.23 -3.96 10.50
N ILE A 523 -13.26 -4.26 9.20
CA ILE A 523 -14.46 -4.35 8.36
C ILE A 523 -14.43 -5.71 7.69
N ASP A 524 -15.44 -6.53 7.91
CA ASP A 524 -15.51 -7.85 7.30
C ASP A 524 -15.76 -7.79 5.79
N TYR A 525 -15.61 -8.91 5.11
CA TYR A 525 -15.79 -9.02 3.66
C TYR A 525 -17.16 -8.49 3.16
N TYR A 526 -18.21 -8.62 3.98
CA TYR A 526 -19.56 -8.17 3.62
C TYR A 526 -19.84 -6.70 3.97
N GLY A 527 -18.84 -5.97 4.47
CA GLY A 527 -18.93 -4.55 4.79
C GLY A 527 -19.46 -4.25 6.19
N ARG A 528 -19.51 -5.23 7.10
CA ARG A 528 -19.88 -4.96 8.48
C ARG A 528 -18.69 -4.49 9.29
N TRP A 529 -18.87 -3.42 10.04
CA TRP A 529 -17.89 -2.97 11.00
C TRP A 529 -17.82 -3.92 12.18
N LYS A 530 -16.69 -4.54 12.41
CA LYS A 530 -16.40 -5.32 13.62
C LYS A 530 -16.22 -4.38 14.82
N ALA A 531 -16.31 -4.91 16.04
CA ALA A 531 -16.13 -4.12 17.27
C ALA A 531 -14.87 -3.27 17.24
N MET A 532 -13.78 -3.79 16.68
CA MET A 532 -12.52 -3.07 16.51
C MET A 532 -12.70 -1.71 15.82
N HIS A 533 -13.48 -1.63 14.76
CA HIS A 533 -13.61 -0.39 13.99
C HIS A 533 -14.29 0.72 14.79
N TYR A 534 -15.25 0.39 15.65
CA TYR A 534 -15.91 1.32 16.57
C TYR A 534 -14.96 1.80 17.68
N PHE A 535 -14.14 0.91 18.24
CA PHE A 535 -13.17 1.25 19.29
C PHE A 535 -12.06 2.13 18.74
N VAL A 536 -11.54 1.79 17.56
CA VAL A 536 -10.52 2.57 16.86
C VAL A 536 -11.05 3.95 16.46
N ARG A 537 -12.31 4.06 16.05
CA ARG A 537 -12.95 5.36 15.80
C ARG A 537 -12.80 6.30 17.00
N LYS A 538 -13.06 5.81 18.19
CA LYS A 538 -12.91 6.59 19.45
C LYS A 538 -11.44 6.88 19.75
N ALA A 539 -10.56 5.88 19.61
CA ALA A 539 -9.13 6.06 19.84
C ALA A 539 -8.48 7.02 18.81
N CYS A 540 -9.10 7.24 17.66
CA CYS A 540 -8.67 8.17 16.61
C CYS A 540 -9.35 9.54 16.66
N GLU A 541 -10.21 9.84 17.64
CA GLU A 541 -10.81 11.17 17.80
C GLU A 541 -9.74 12.27 17.92
N PRO A 542 -10.03 13.52 17.50
CA PRO A 542 -9.08 14.62 17.60
C PRO A 542 -8.51 14.80 19.00
N VAL A 543 -9.36 14.67 20.01
CA VAL A 543 -8.98 14.73 21.44
C VAL A 543 -9.33 13.41 22.09
N VAL A 544 -8.35 12.78 22.72
CA VAL A 544 -8.52 11.51 23.44
C VAL A 544 -7.96 11.64 24.84
N VAL A 545 -8.74 11.24 25.83
CA VAL A 545 -8.29 11.03 27.21
C VAL A 545 -7.95 9.55 27.35
N SER A 546 -6.68 9.27 27.53
CA SER A 546 -6.17 7.91 27.66
C SER A 546 -5.37 7.78 28.96
N PRO A 547 -5.97 7.26 30.03
CA PRO A 547 -5.25 6.99 31.27
C PRO A 547 -4.22 5.87 31.06
N TYR A 548 -3.11 5.99 31.77
CA TYR A 548 -2.04 5.00 31.77
C TYR A 548 -1.97 4.30 33.12
#